data_ca51e331e76039eb78aeb8802bde5816
#
_entry.id   ca51e331e76039eb78aeb8802bde5816
#
_cell.length_a   1.000
_cell.length_b   1.000
_cell.length_c   1.000
_cell.angle_alpha   90.00
_cell.angle_beta   90.00
_cell.angle_gamma   90.00
#
_symmetry.space_group_name_H-M   'P 1'
#
loop_
_entity.id
_entity.type
_entity.pdbx_description
1 polymer ?
#
loop_
_entity_poly.entity_id
_entity_poly.type
_entity_poly.pdbx_seq_one_letter_code
_entity_poly.pdbx_strand_id
1 'polypeptide(L)'
;ELVQHAHRLRTRFGHVSVVRSITQDVAAHCDRMVSQLIRLLRTDIKLPMCLRVTGFLRRTDYFSDAQLRLVFLDAREAVLSSQLAAIPTSDPAAHLKRHMDCSRDHLFDIITQYRAIFADAAGRDPVLHAWVLRQTHSFIDTLTAQLARVREGAALAALLTQAMYFGLSLGRVGADLRVFIVAPFEEAIFRVTTSILAEGLGRFTNELPTAPRATCTSAQGKGESVLLDSPPLGLLYNTFMAATNELRQVAPLSLIERLADAYRQTLADAAAAIVENKRDDHMELFTTVLAPAAVRAFASVYASHASMVTERIAVQQICAQFSA
;
A
#
# COMPACT_ATOMS: atom_id res chain seq x y z
N GLU A 1 -20.06 -18.09 41.49
CA GLU A 1 -20.32 -18.67 42.85
C GLU A 1 -20.20 -20.19 42.86
N LEU A 2 -20.93 -20.94 41.99
CA LEU A 2 -20.88 -22.42 41.92
C LEU A 2 -19.47 -22.95 41.65
N VAL A 3 -18.70 -22.29 40.77
CA VAL A 3 -17.29 -22.65 40.43
C VAL A 3 -16.39 -22.50 41.64
N GLN A 4 -16.49 -21.37 42.32
CA GLN A 4 -15.71 -21.13 43.54
C GLN A 4 -16.07 -22.08 44.65
N HIS A 5 -17.39 -22.45 44.75
CA HIS A 5 -17.85 -23.43 45.74
C HIS A 5 -17.32 -24.84 45.42
N ALA A 6 -17.35 -25.22 44.14
CA ALA A 6 -16.80 -26.50 43.68
C ALA A 6 -15.29 -26.59 43.94
N HIS A 7 -14.55 -25.50 43.75
CA HIS A 7 -13.11 -25.45 44.02
C HIS A 7 -12.82 -25.63 45.51
N ARG A 8 -13.59 -24.98 46.40
CA ARG A 8 -13.47 -25.15 47.87
C ARG A 8 -13.81 -26.57 48.32
N LEU A 9 -14.86 -27.18 47.74
CA LEU A 9 -15.21 -28.57 48.00
C LEU A 9 -14.12 -29.54 47.54
N ARG A 10 -13.52 -29.30 46.38
CA ARG A 10 -12.42 -30.12 45.84
C ARG A 10 -11.18 -30.08 46.77
N THR A 11 -10.83 -28.91 47.28
CA THR A 11 -9.67 -28.76 48.17
C THR A 11 -9.90 -29.42 49.51
N ARG A 12 -11.15 -29.44 50.08
CA ARG A 12 -11.45 -30.02 51.38
C ARG A 12 -11.81 -31.50 51.31
N PHE A 13 -12.52 -31.92 50.30
CA PHE A 13 -13.15 -33.26 50.23
C PHE A 13 -12.84 -34.00 48.91
N GLY A 14 -11.74 -33.66 48.23
CA GLY A 14 -11.39 -34.27 46.92
C GLY A 14 -11.04 -35.77 46.97
N HIS A 15 -10.86 -36.34 48.20
CA HIS A 15 -10.72 -37.78 48.43
C HIS A 15 -12.02 -38.56 48.28
N VAL A 16 -13.19 -37.90 48.38
CA VAL A 16 -14.51 -38.52 48.28
C VAL A 16 -14.88 -38.64 46.81
N SER A 17 -15.17 -39.84 46.32
CA SER A 17 -15.43 -40.13 44.89
C SER A 17 -16.58 -39.30 44.29
N VAL A 18 -17.67 -39.13 45.07
CA VAL A 18 -18.82 -38.32 44.64
C VAL A 18 -18.48 -36.84 44.48
N VAL A 19 -17.70 -36.31 45.44
CA VAL A 19 -17.24 -34.90 45.37
C VAL A 19 -16.34 -34.68 44.16
N ARG A 20 -15.48 -35.67 43.85
CA ARG A 20 -14.62 -35.65 42.67
C ARG A 20 -15.44 -35.64 41.39
N SER A 21 -16.42 -36.52 41.24
CA SER A 21 -17.33 -36.57 40.07
C SER A 21 -18.05 -35.24 39.88
N ILE A 22 -18.70 -34.72 40.93
CA ILE A 22 -19.42 -33.45 40.87
C ILE A 22 -18.48 -32.28 40.47
N THR A 23 -17.29 -32.22 41.04
CA THR A 23 -16.33 -31.14 40.70
C THR A 23 -15.80 -31.27 39.30
N GLN A 24 -15.62 -32.47 38.75
CA GLN A 24 -15.26 -32.72 37.34
C GLN A 24 -16.38 -32.27 36.40
N ASP A 25 -17.64 -32.60 36.71
CA ASP A 25 -18.81 -32.20 35.92
C ASP A 25 -18.96 -30.67 35.91
N VAL A 26 -18.79 -30.01 37.05
CA VAL A 26 -18.80 -28.54 37.15
C VAL A 26 -17.66 -27.92 36.29
N ALA A 27 -16.45 -28.47 36.35
CA ALA A 27 -15.33 -28.00 35.53
C ALA A 27 -15.65 -28.13 34.05
N ALA A 28 -16.14 -29.29 33.59
CA ALA A 28 -16.51 -29.50 32.19
C ALA A 28 -17.64 -28.57 31.71
N HIS A 29 -18.58 -28.20 32.58
CA HIS A 29 -19.61 -27.21 32.25
C HIS A 29 -19.02 -25.79 32.15
N CYS A 30 -18.08 -25.46 33.04
CA CYS A 30 -17.33 -24.17 32.97
C CYS A 30 -16.54 -24.04 31.68
N ASP A 31 -15.83 -25.08 31.28
CA ASP A 31 -15.04 -25.07 30.02
C ASP A 31 -15.96 -24.87 28.80
N ARG A 32 -17.13 -25.54 28.80
CA ARG A 32 -18.13 -25.33 27.74
C ARG A 32 -18.69 -23.91 27.73
N MET A 33 -19.02 -23.36 28.89
CA MET A 33 -19.48 -21.98 29.03
C MET A 33 -18.45 -20.97 28.58
N VAL A 34 -17.20 -21.09 29.02
CA VAL A 34 -16.09 -20.23 28.59
C VAL A 34 -15.90 -20.29 27.07
N SER A 35 -15.92 -21.51 26.51
CA SER A 35 -15.82 -21.69 25.05
C SER A 35 -16.98 -21.03 24.28
N GLN A 36 -18.20 -21.09 24.82
CA GLN A 36 -19.37 -20.41 24.23
C GLN A 36 -19.24 -18.89 24.31
N LEU A 37 -18.77 -18.34 25.42
CA LEU A 37 -18.54 -16.91 25.60
C LEU A 37 -17.47 -16.40 24.63
N ILE A 38 -16.37 -17.15 24.44
CA ILE A 38 -15.33 -16.81 23.46
C ILE A 38 -15.87 -16.88 22.02
N ARG A 39 -16.69 -17.90 21.69
CA ARG A 39 -17.36 -17.98 20.38
C ARG A 39 -18.27 -16.77 20.15
N LEU A 40 -18.99 -16.30 21.18
CA LEU A 40 -19.82 -15.10 21.07
C LEU A 40 -18.97 -13.85 20.79
N LEU A 41 -17.79 -13.71 21.41
CA LEU A 41 -16.83 -12.63 21.08
C LEU A 41 -16.35 -12.69 19.62
N ARG A 42 -16.35 -13.86 18.99
CA ARG A 42 -16.01 -14.07 17.56
C ARG A 42 -17.16 -13.80 16.60
N THR A 43 -18.23 -13.16 17.06
CA THR A 43 -19.33 -12.70 16.22
C THR A 43 -19.41 -11.17 16.18
N ASP A 44 -20.18 -10.61 15.26
CA ASP A 44 -20.34 -9.15 15.16
C ASP A 44 -21.25 -8.63 16.29
N ILE A 45 -20.69 -8.50 17.48
CA ILE A 45 -21.36 -7.95 18.66
C ILE A 45 -20.86 -6.53 18.95
N LYS A 46 -21.77 -5.69 19.46
CA LYS A 46 -21.48 -4.31 19.82
C LYS A 46 -21.01 -4.19 21.28
N LEU A 47 -20.45 -3.02 21.62
CA LEU A 47 -19.85 -2.72 22.93
C LEU A 47 -20.66 -3.23 24.16
N PRO A 48 -21.99 -3.04 24.28
CA PRO A 48 -22.70 -3.50 25.45
C PRO A 48 -22.63 -5.02 25.66
N MET A 49 -22.66 -5.80 24.57
CA MET A 49 -22.52 -7.25 24.63
C MET A 49 -21.07 -7.65 24.93
N CYS A 50 -20.07 -6.96 24.34
CA CYS A 50 -18.67 -7.18 24.67
C CYS A 50 -18.40 -6.99 26.16
N LEU A 51 -18.91 -5.91 26.77
CA LEU A 51 -18.81 -5.64 28.21
C LEU A 51 -19.42 -6.76 29.06
N ARG A 52 -20.62 -7.23 28.68
CA ARG A 52 -21.30 -8.33 29.39
C ARG A 52 -20.49 -9.63 29.32
N VAL A 53 -20.08 -10.03 28.12
CA VAL A 53 -19.34 -11.28 27.91
C VAL A 53 -18.00 -11.25 28.64
N THR A 54 -17.24 -10.16 28.51
CA THR A 54 -15.95 -9.99 29.21
C THR A 54 -16.14 -9.93 30.72
N GLY A 55 -17.23 -9.30 31.21
CA GLY A 55 -17.59 -9.29 32.63
C GLY A 55 -17.92 -10.68 33.16
N PHE A 56 -18.54 -11.56 32.36
CA PHE A 56 -18.75 -12.97 32.75
C PHE A 56 -17.41 -13.73 32.77
N LEU A 57 -16.54 -13.57 31.75
CA LEU A 57 -15.24 -14.22 31.72
C LEU A 57 -14.36 -13.83 32.91
N ARG A 58 -14.36 -12.55 33.34
CA ARG A 58 -13.65 -12.10 34.55
C ARG A 58 -14.13 -12.81 35.82
N ARG A 59 -15.43 -13.03 35.96
CA ARG A 59 -16.00 -13.70 37.15
C ARG A 59 -15.70 -15.19 37.24
N THR A 60 -15.26 -15.81 36.16
CA THR A 60 -14.88 -17.23 36.17
C THR A 60 -13.50 -17.47 36.77
N ASP A 61 -12.67 -16.42 36.94
CA ASP A 61 -11.26 -16.52 37.32
C ASP A 61 -10.44 -17.47 36.45
N TYR A 62 -10.92 -17.74 35.23
CA TYR A 62 -10.29 -18.67 34.28
C TYR A 62 -9.08 -18.05 33.61
N PHE A 63 -9.10 -16.74 33.42
CA PHE A 63 -8.05 -15.96 32.78
C PHE A 63 -7.53 -14.89 33.74
N SER A 64 -6.21 -14.69 33.75
CA SER A 64 -5.63 -13.45 34.27
C SER A 64 -6.07 -12.26 33.40
N ASP A 65 -5.97 -11.02 33.92
CA ASP A 65 -6.37 -9.84 33.14
C ASP A 65 -5.58 -9.73 31.83
N ALA A 66 -4.27 -10.02 31.83
CA ALA A 66 -3.45 -10.04 30.63
C ALA A 66 -3.90 -11.09 29.59
N GLN A 67 -4.23 -12.30 30.06
CA GLN A 67 -4.77 -13.35 29.18
C GLN A 67 -6.13 -12.96 28.60
N LEU A 68 -7.01 -12.34 29.40
CA LEU A 68 -8.32 -11.90 28.93
C LEU A 68 -8.22 -10.81 27.86
N ARG A 69 -7.26 -9.88 27.98
CA ARG A 69 -6.95 -8.88 26.95
C ARG A 69 -6.57 -9.54 25.63
N LEU A 70 -5.70 -10.56 25.65
CA LEU A 70 -5.30 -11.31 24.46
C LEU A 70 -6.48 -12.08 23.86
N VAL A 71 -7.24 -12.81 24.67
CA VAL A 71 -8.42 -13.57 24.23
C VAL A 71 -9.45 -12.65 23.56
N PHE A 72 -9.67 -11.45 24.11
CA PHE A 72 -10.55 -10.45 23.51
C PHE A 72 -10.04 -10.01 22.14
N LEU A 73 -8.79 -9.59 22.03
CA LEU A 73 -8.20 -9.13 20.77
C LEU A 73 -8.20 -10.24 19.71
N ASP A 74 -7.81 -11.46 20.07
CA ASP A 74 -7.81 -12.60 19.14
C ASP A 74 -9.21 -12.95 18.65
N ALA A 75 -10.20 -12.88 19.53
CA ALA A 75 -11.58 -13.13 19.15
C ALA A 75 -12.11 -12.07 18.18
N ARG A 76 -11.81 -10.79 18.41
CA ARG A 76 -12.23 -9.69 17.54
C ARG A 76 -11.45 -9.67 16.22
N GLU A 77 -10.17 -10.01 16.25
CA GLU A 77 -9.34 -10.18 15.04
C GLU A 77 -9.88 -11.28 14.12
N ALA A 78 -10.39 -12.38 14.68
CA ALA A 78 -11.02 -13.43 13.89
C ALA A 78 -12.24 -12.94 13.08
N VAL A 79 -13.02 -12.00 13.63
CA VAL A 79 -14.13 -11.35 12.91
C VAL A 79 -13.59 -10.50 11.77
N LEU A 80 -12.63 -9.61 12.05
CA LEU A 80 -11.99 -8.76 11.05
C LEU A 80 -11.38 -9.60 9.91
N SER A 81 -10.60 -10.62 10.25
CA SER A 81 -9.93 -11.49 9.26
C SER A 81 -10.94 -12.22 8.37
N SER A 82 -12.07 -12.68 8.93
CA SER A 82 -13.15 -13.31 8.17
C SER A 82 -13.79 -12.34 7.18
N GLN A 83 -14.03 -11.10 7.58
CA GLN A 83 -14.59 -10.06 6.72
C GLN A 83 -13.64 -9.67 5.60
N LEU A 84 -12.34 -9.48 5.93
CA LEU A 84 -11.31 -9.16 4.94
C LEU A 84 -11.11 -10.28 3.92
N ALA A 85 -11.13 -11.55 4.36
CA ALA A 85 -11.01 -12.71 3.49
C ALA A 85 -12.18 -12.87 2.50
N ALA A 86 -13.35 -12.32 2.81
CA ALA A 86 -14.51 -12.32 1.94
C ALA A 86 -14.45 -11.28 0.81
N ILE A 87 -13.48 -10.35 0.83
CA ILE A 87 -13.34 -9.30 -0.18
C ILE A 87 -12.73 -9.89 -1.47
N PRO A 88 -13.39 -9.75 -2.63
CA PRO A 88 -12.85 -10.23 -3.90
C PRO A 88 -11.51 -9.58 -4.27
N THR A 89 -10.57 -10.36 -4.80
CA THR A 89 -9.21 -9.94 -5.17
C THR A 89 -9.02 -9.76 -6.68
N SER A 90 -10.07 -9.86 -7.48
CA SER A 90 -10.01 -9.76 -8.95
C SER A 90 -9.53 -8.39 -9.42
N ASP A 91 -10.08 -7.33 -8.87
CA ASP A 91 -9.69 -5.94 -9.12
C ASP A 91 -8.90 -5.39 -7.93
N PRO A 92 -7.60 -5.07 -8.11
CA PRO A 92 -6.75 -4.60 -7.02
C PRO A 92 -7.19 -3.26 -6.44
N ALA A 93 -7.72 -2.35 -7.25
CA ALA A 93 -8.16 -1.03 -6.79
C ALA A 93 -9.46 -1.15 -5.97
N ALA A 94 -10.44 -1.90 -6.46
CA ALA A 94 -11.68 -2.15 -5.75
C ALA A 94 -11.45 -2.98 -4.47
N HIS A 95 -10.51 -3.93 -4.51
CA HIS A 95 -10.10 -4.71 -3.33
C HIS A 95 -9.54 -3.80 -2.23
N LEU A 96 -8.55 -2.95 -2.56
CA LEU A 96 -7.94 -2.03 -1.59
C LEU A 96 -8.96 -1.06 -1.00
N LYS A 97 -9.86 -0.52 -1.82
CA LYS A 97 -10.92 0.37 -1.35
C LYS A 97 -11.79 -0.30 -0.29
N ARG A 98 -12.31 -1.49 -0.60
CA ARG A 98 -13.16 -2.26 0.33
C ARG A 98 -12.38 -2.70 1.58
N HIS A 99 -11.10 -3.06 1.41
CA HIS A 99 -10.22 -3.45 2.50
C HIS A 99 -10.02 -2.28 3.48
N MET A 100 -9.76 -1.05 2.98
CA MET A 100 -9.63 0.14 3.81
C MET A 100 -10.92 0.49 4.54
N ASP A 101 -12.08 0.42 3.86
CA ASP A 101 -13.37 0.70 4.49
C ASP A 101 -13.68 -0.32 5.60
N CYS A 102 -13.54 -1.62 5.32
CA CYS A 102 -13.73 -2.69 6.29
C CYS A 102 -12.77 -2.55 7.49
N SER A 103 -11.48 -2.34 7.21
CA SER A 103 -10.47 -2.17 8.26
C SER A 103 -10.73 -0.95 9.13
N ARG A 104 -11.14 0.18 8.53
CA ARG A 104 -11.47 1.41 9.27
C ARG A 104 -12.54 1.15 10.30
N ASP A 105 -13.65 0.57 9.87
CA ASP A 105 -14.83 0.38 10.71
C ASP A 105 -14.53 -0.63 11.84
N HIS A 106 -13.92 -1.76 11.51
CA HIS A 106 -13.61 -2.79 12.51
C HIS A 106 -12.47 -2.41 13.46
N LEU A 107 -11.38 -1.83 12.96
CA LEU A 107 -10.25 -1.42 13.83
C LEU A 107 -10.69 -0.33 14.81
N PHE A 108 -11.48 0.65 14.34
CA PHE A 108 -12.04 1.67 15.20
C PHE A 108 -12.91 1.08 16.30
N ASP A 109 -13.83 0.18 15.93
CA ASP A 109 -14.72 -0.50 16.88
C ASP A 109 -13.92 -1.34 17.90
N ILE A 110 -12.95 -2.14 17.45
CA ILE A 110 -12.14 -3.01 18.33
C ILE A 110 -11.34 -2.18 19.33
N ILE A 111 -10.64 -1.14 18.88
CA ILE A 111 -9.84 -0.28 19.76
C ILE A 111 -10.73 0.44 20.79
N THR A 112 -11.88 0.93 20.34
CA THR A 112 -12.84 1.62 21.22
C THR A 112 -13.44 0.67 22.24
N GLN A 113 -13.86 -0.52 21.82
CA GLN A 113 -14.39 -1.57 22.72
C GLN A 113 -13.33 -2.02 23.73
N TYR A 114 -12.09 -2.27 23.26
CA TYR A 114 -11.00 -2.66 24.12
C TYR A 114 -10.74 -1.63 25.22
N ARG A 115 -10.62 -0.35 24.86
CA ARG A 115 -10.39 0.73 25.82
C ARG A 115 -11.54 0.89 26.81
N ALA A 116 -12.77 0.71 26.37
CA ALA A 116 -13.93 0.77 27.26
C ALA A 116 -13.97 -0.41 28.27
N ILE A 117 -13.45 -1.58 27.87
CA ILE A 117 -13.48 -2.80 28.68
C ILE A 117 -12.27 -2.88 29.65
N PHE A 118 -11.08 -2.45 29.15
CA PHE A 118 -9.80 -2.61 29.84
C PHE A 118 -9.18 -1.24 30.15
N ALA A 119 -10.01 -0.28 30.60
CA ALA A 119 -9.56 1.05 30.94
C ALA A 119 -8.33 1.00 31.88
N ASP A 120 -7.19 1.49 31.39
CA ASP A 120 -5.96 1.56 32.15
C ASP A 120 -5.70 3.02 32.53
N ALA A 121 -5.47 3.30 33.80
CA ALA A 121 -5.27 4.65 34.32
C ALA A 121 -4.05 5.36 33.69
N ALA A 122 -3.09 4.59 33.16
CA ALA A 122 -1.86 5.11 32.56
C ALA A 122 -1.92 5.34 31.03
N GLY A 123 -2.98 4.93 30.33
CA GLY A 123 -3.15 5.14 28.88
C GLY A 123 -2.13 4.40 27.98
N ARG A 124 -1.23 3.59 28.55
CA ARG A 124 -0.18 2.87 27.85
C ARG A 124 -0.37 1.37 28.00
N ASP A 125 -1.17 0.77 27.14
CA ASP A 125 -1.37 -0.67 27.13
C ASP A 125 -0.47 -1.32 26.06
N PRO A 126 0.61 -2.04 26.46
CA PRO A 126 1.52 -2.66 25.51
C PRO A 126 0.85 -3.75 24.67
N VAL A 127 -0.17 -4.42 25.19
CA VAL A 127 -0.91 -5.48 24.47
C VAL A 127 -1.69 -4.88 23.32
N LEU A 128 -2.41 -3.79 23.56
CA LEU A 128 -3.14 -3.09 22.50
C LEU A 128 -2.18 -2.51 21.45
N HIS A 129 -1.08 -1.87 21.88
CA HIS A 129 -0.11 -1.29 20.95
C HIS A 129 0.54 -2.37 20.06
N ALA A 130 0.95 -3.50 20.63
CA ALA A 130 1.51 -4.61 19.85
C ALA A 130 0.50 -5.18 18.86
N TRP A 131 -0.77 -5.27 19.25
CA TRP A 131 -1.85 -5.72 18.37
C TRP A 131 -2.09 -4.74 17.23
N VAL A 132 -2.20 -3.44 17.51
CA VAL A 132 -2.36 -2.38 16.49
C VAL A 132 -1.21 -2.40 15.50
N LEU A 133 0.04 -2.53 15.99
CA LEU A 133 1.22 -2.62 15.13
C LEU A 133 1.17 -3.84 14.21
N ARG A 134 0.76 -5.00 14.71
CA ARG A 134 0.59 -6.21 13.89
C ARG A 134 -0.48 -6.01 12.80
N GLN A 135 -1.63 -5.39 13.13
CA GLN A 135 -2.66 -5.06 12.15
C GLN A 135 -2.16 -4.06 11.10
N THR A 136 -1.35 -3.08 11.52
CA THR A 136 -0.71 -2.12 10.62
C THR A 136 0.19 -2.82 9.62
N HIS A 137 1.09 -3.71 10.06
CA HIS A 137 1.95 -4.47 9.16
C HIS A 137 1.15 -5.31 8.17
N SER A 138 0.15 -6.04 8.63
CA SER A 138 -0.72 -6.85 7.76
C SER A 138 -1.43 -6.00 6.70
N PHE A 139 -1.89 -4.80 7.07
CA PHE A 139 -2.47 -3.86 6.12
C PHE A 139 -1.45 -3.38 5.09
N ILE A 140 -0.24 -2.98 5.53
CA ILE A 140 0.82 -2.49 4.63
C ILE A 140 1.30 -3.59 3.67
N ASP A 141 1.39 -4.83 4.12
CA ASP A 141 1.71 -5.98 3.26
C ASP A 141 0.64 -6.16 2.17
N THR A 142 -0.64 -6.10 2.55
CA THR A 142 -1.76 -6.18 1.60
C THR A 142 -1.76 -5.00 0.64
N LEU A 143 -1.55 -3.78 1.14
CA LEU A 143 -1.44 -2.56 0.35
C LEU A 143 -0.34 -2.69 -0.69
N THR A 144 0.87 -3.07 -0.29
CA THR A 144 2.04 -3.24 -1.16
C THR A 144 1.78 -4.28 -2.24
N ALA A 145 1.24 -5.44 -1.87
CA ALA A 145 0.94 -6.53 -2.80
C ALA A 145 -0.12 -6.13 -3.85
N GLN A 146 -1.15 -5.40 -3.46
CA GLN A 146 -2.20 -4.98 -4.39
C GLN A 146 -1.77 -3.77 -5.23
N LEU A 147 -1.05 -2.79 -4.67
CA LEU A 147 -0.50 -1.67 -5.42
C LEU A 147 0.46 -2.17 -6.52
N ALA A 148 1.18 -3.28 -6.30
CA ALA A 148 2.03 -3.90 -7.31
C ALA A 148 1.27 -4.28 -8.60
N ARG A 149 -0.04 -4.46 -8.54
CA ARG A 149 -0.90 -4.84 -9.65
C ARG A 149 -1.61 -3.65 -10.33
N VAL A 150 -1.59 -2.47 -9.69
CA VAL A 150 -2.19 -1.24 -10.25
C VAL A 150 -1.22 -0.63 -11.27
N ARG A 151 -1.74 -0.27 -12.46
CA ARG A 151 -0.94 0.25 -13.58
C ARG A 151 -1.32 1.67 -14.00
N GLU A 152 -2.35 2.25 -13.43
CA GLU A 152 -2.90 3.55 -13.81
C GLU A 152 -2.63 4.60 -12.73
N GLY A 153 -2.05 5.75 -13.10
CA GLY A 153 -1.76 6.86 -12.19
C GLY A 153 -3.03 7.45 -11.55
N ALA A 154 -4.11 7.55 -12.31
CA ALA A 154 -5.40 8.04 -11.80
C ALA A 154 -5.95 7.13 -10.69
N ALA A 155 -5.83 5.80 -10.85
CA ALA A 155 -6.23 4.84 -9.82
C ALA A 155 -5.33 4.96 -8.57
N LEU A 156 -4.01 5.13 -8.76
CA LEU A 156 -3.07 5.37 -7.66
C LEU A 156 -3.39 6.67 -6.90
N ALA A 157 -3.71 7.77 -7.60
CA ALA A 157 -4.09 9.04 -6.98
C ALA A 157 -5.35 8.91 -6.11
N ALA A 158 -6.39 8.25 -6.65
CA ALA A 158 -7.63 8.01 -5.95
C ALA A 158 -7.42 7.12 -4.70
N LEU A 159 -6.64 6.04 -4.84
CA LEU A 159 -6.30 5.14 -3.74
C LEU A 159 -5.45 5.84 -2.67
N LEU A 160 -4.47 6.67 -3.06
CA LEU A 160 -3.66 7.45 -2.12
C LEU A 160 -4.52 8.38 -1.28
N THR A 161 -5.43 9.12 -1.92
CA THR A 161 -6.37 10.00 -1.21
C THR A 161 -7.19 9.24 -0.19
N GLN A 162 -7.73 8.08 -0.57
CA GLN A 162 -8.52 7.24 0.33
C GLN A 162 -7.68 6.62 1.45
N ALA A 163 -6.46 6.17 1.15
CA ALA A 163 -5.53 5.61 2.13
C ALA A 163 -5.09 6.66 3.17
N MET A 164 -4.83 7.89 2.74
CA MET A 164 -4.51 9.00 3.65
C MET A 164 -5.69 9.34 4.55
N TYR A 165 -6.92 9.34 4.03
CA TYR A 165 -8.12 9.50 4.84
C TYR A 165 -8.33 8.36 5.84
N PHE A 166 -8.10 7.12 5.41
CA PHE A 166 -8.13 5.93 6.28
C PHE A 166 -7.12 6.07 7.43
N GLY A 167 -5.84 6.36 7.12
CA GLY A 167 -4.79 6.55 8.12
C GLY A 167 -5.11 7.66 9.12
N LEU A 168 -5.62 8.80 8.62
CA LEU A 168 -6.04 9.93 9.46
C LEU A 168 -7.22 9.56 10.37
N SER A 169 -8.20 8.80 9.87
CA SER A 169 -9.38 8.41 10.67
C SER A 169 -9.01 7.56 11.87
N LEU A 170 -8.03 6.66 11.73
CA LEU A 170 -7.50 5.86 12.83
C LEU A 170 -6.63 6.67 13.80
N GLY A 171 -6.13 7.82 13.38
CA GLY A 171 -5.45 8.78 14.26
C GLY A 171 -6.30 9.21 15.46
N ARG A 172 -7.63 9.25 15.32
CA ARG A 172 -8.58 9.55 16.40
C ARG A 172 -8.54 8.52 17.53
N VAL A 173 -8.14 7.30 17.22
CA VAL A 173 -7.93 6.23 18.20
C VAL A 173 -6.43 5.96 18.43
N GLY A 174 -5.56 6.95 18.15
CA GLY A 174 -4.13 6.89 18.42
C GLY A 174 -3.34 5.94 17.51
N ALA A 175 -3.87 5.61 16.33
CA ALA A 175 -3.26 4.72 15.34
C ALA A 175 -3.15 5.41 13.98
N ASP A 176 -2.42 6.53 13.87
CA ASP A 176 -2.21 7.23 12.61
C ASP A 176 -1.25 6.43 11.71
N LEU A 177 -1.77 5.90 10.60
CA LEU A 177 -1.03 5.05 9.68
C LEU A 177 -0.40 5.80 8.50
N ARG A 178 -0.61 7.11 8.36
CA ARG A 178 -0.20 7.87 7.16
C ARG A 178 1.28 7.75 6.83
N VAL A 179 2.14 7.73 7.84
CA VAL A 179 3.59 7.61 7.64
C VAL A 179 3.97 6.29 6.95
N PHE A 180 3.26 5.19 7.27
CA PHE A 180 3.52 3.88 6.68
C PHE A 180 2.95 3.71 5.27
N ILE A 181 1.97 4.54 4.90
CA ILE A 181 1.29 4.50 3.59
C ILE A 181 2.15 5.12 2.49
N VAL A 182 2.97 6.12 2.79
CA VAL A 182 3.69 6.91 1.79
C VAL A 182 4.62 6.05 0.94
N ALA A 183 5.51 5.28 1.57
CA ALA A 183 6.53 4.50 0.86
C ALA A 183 5.97 3.45 -0.13
N PRO A 184 4.93 2.65 0.18
CA PRO A 184 4.29 1.78 -0.80
C PRO A 184 3.73 2.49 -2.03
N PHE A 185 3.15 3.69 -1.86
CA PHE A 185 2.66 4.46 -2.98
C PHE A 185 3.78 5.07 -3.82
N GLU A 186 4.83 5.60 -3.22
CA GLU A 186 6.00 6.09 -3.93
C GLU A 186 6.60 5.00 -4.83
N GLU A 187 6.77 3.80 -4.30
CA GLU A 187 7.31 2.68 -5.07
C GLU A 187 6.37 2.23 -6.20
N ALA A 188 5.05 2.25 -5.96
CA ALA A 188 4.08 1.94 -7.01
C ALA A 188 4.09 2.98 -8.14
N ILE A 189 4.18 4.27 -7.82
CA ILE A 189 4.23 5.37 -8.81
C ILE A 189 5.53 5.27 -9.60
N PHE A 190 6.66 5.08 -8.93
CA PHE A 190 7.97 4.92 -9.58
C PHE A 190 7.95 3.73 -10.54
N ARG A 191 7.43 2.59 -10.12
CA ARG A 191 7.32 1.38 -10.95
C ARG A 191 6.44 1.60 -12.17
N VAL A 192 5.25 2.22 -12.03
CA VAL A 192 4.34 2.48 -13.17
C VAL A 192 5.05 3.36 -14.20
N THR A 193 5.69 4.45 -13.75
CA THR A 193 6.40 5.36 -14.64
C THR A 193 7.56 4.68 -15.37
N THR A 194 8.41 3.96 -14.64
CA THR A 194 9.57 3.27 -15.22
C THR A 194 9.17 2.10 -16.12
N SER A 195 8.06 1.41 -15.84
CA SER A 195 7.52 0.37 -16.73
C SER A 195 7.08 0.94 -18.07
N ILE A 196 6.41 2.09 -18.11
CA ILE A 196 6.01 2.76 -19.34
C ILE A 196 7.25 3.15 -20.15
N LEU A 197 8.27 3.76 -19.50
CA LEU A 197 9.50 4.14 -20.15
C LEU A 197 10.25 2.94 -20.75
N ALA A 198 10.38 1.86 -19.97
CA ALA A 198 11.07 0.63 -20.39
C ALA A 198 10.36 -0.07 -21.55
N GLU A 199 9.02 -0.19 -21.49
CA GLU A 199 8.23 -0.78 -22.57
C GLU A 199 8.32 0.04 -23.86
N GLY A 200 8.29 1.37 -23.76
CA GLY A 200 8.41 2.27 -24.90
C GLY A 200 9.82 2.25 -25.50
N LEU A 201 10.86 2.25 -24.67
CA LEU A 201 12.25 2.09 -25.14
C LEU A 201 12.43 0.76 -25.87
N GLY A 202 11.89 -0.35 -25.34
CA GLY A 202 11.96 -1.65 -25.99
C GLY A 202 11.28 -1.68 -27.36
N ARG A 203 10.13 -1.00 -27.52
CA ARG A 203 9.46 -0.86 -28.83
C ARG A 203 10.31 0.00 -29.78
N PHE A 204 10.83 1.12 -29.29
CA PHE A 204 11.69 1.99 -30.06
C PHE A 204 12.92 1.26 -30.60
N THR A 205 13.65 0.51 -29.74
CA THR A 205 14.85 -0.23 -30.15
C THR A 205 14.54 -1.33 -31.16
N ASN A 206 13.39 -1.97 -31.09
CA ASN A 206 12.94 -3.00 -32.03
C ASN A 206 12.55 -2.43 -33.41
N GLU A 207 11.95 -1.25 -33.47
CA GLU A 207 11.50 -0.63 -34.70
C GLU A 207 12.60 0.17 -35.43
N LEU A 208 13.58 0.68 -34.69
CA LEU A 208 14.63 1.55 -35.19
C LEU A 208 15.43 0.96 -36.37
N PRO A 209 15.86 -0.33 -36.39
CA PRO A 209 16.64 -0.91 -37.47
C PRO A 209 15.93 -0.95 -38.81
N THR A 210 14.59 -1.13 -38.79
CA THR A 210 13.76 -1.28 -39.97
C THR A 210 13.09 0.02 -40.44
N ALA A 211 13.24 1.09 -39.66
CA ALA A 211 12.60 2.37 -39.94
C ALA A 211 13.12 3.01 -41.19
N PRO A 212 12.27 3.73 -41.99
CA PRO A 212 12.74 4.55 -43.08
C PRO A 212 13.67 5.66 -42.57
N ARG A 213 14.54 6.18 -43.46
CA ARG A 213 15.39 7.33 -43.09
C ARG A 213 14.53 8.55 -42.85
N ALA A 214 14.90 9.35 -41.86
CA ALA A 214 14.21 10.60 -41.58
C ALA A 214 14.43 11.56 -42.74
N THR A 215 13.32 12.05 -43.34
CA THR A 215 13.36 12.91 -44.54
C THR A 215 13.56 14.39 -44.19
N CYS A 216 13.36 14.78 -42.93
CA CYS A 216 13.47 16.14 -42.46
C CYS A 216 14.75 16.31 -41.61
N THR A 217 15.75 17.01 -42.15
CA THR A 217 17.00 17.33 -41.45
C THR A 217 17.01 18.69 -40.74
N SER A 218 15.92 19.47 -40.86
CA SER A 218 15.84 20.76 -40.15
C SER A 218 14.50 20.93 -39.42
N ALA A 219 14.58 21.03 -38.11
CA ALA A 219 13.44 21.31 -37.21
C ALA A 219 12.95 22.76 -37.23
N GLN A 220 13.49 23.60 -38.13
CA GLN A 220 13.16 25.02 -38.16
C GLN A 220 11.69 25.26 -38.51
N GLY A 221 10.94 25.67 -37.46
CA GLY A 221 9.58 26.17 -37.62
C GLY A 221 8.43 25.14 -37.47
N LYS A 222 8.69 23.84 -37.35
CA LYS A 222 7.63 22.80 -37.27
C LYS A 222 7.42 22.22 -35.86
N GLY A 223 8.24 22.54 -34.86
CA GLY A 223 8.12 22.04 -33.50
C GLY A 223 8.12 20.51 -33.42
N GLU A 224 7.33 19.95 -32.51
CA GLU A 224 7.26 18.51 -32.22
C GLU A 224 6.56 17.69 -33.36
N SER A 225 5.85 18.37 -34.28
CA SER A 225 5.19 17.70 -35.40
C SER A 225 6.18 17.04 -36.41
N VAL A 226 7.44 17.47 -36.43
CA VAL A 226 8.49 16.84 -37.22
C VAL A 226 8.76 15.38 -36.81
N LEU A 227 8.46 15.00 -35.56
CA LEU A 227 8.62 13.63 -35.09
C LEU A 227 7.65 12.64 -35.78
N LEU A 228 6.59 13.14 -36.42
CA LEU A 228 5.68 12.31 -37.20
C LEU A 228 6.35 11.76 -38.49
N ASP A 229 7.39 12.45 -38.99
CA ASP A 229 8.17 12.02 -40.18
C ASP A 229 9.16 10.88 -39.79
N SER A 230 9.31 10.59 -38.52
CA SER A 230 10.14 9.48 -37.97
C SER A 230 9.30 8.65 -37.00
N PRO A 231 8.61 7.60 -37.47
CA PRO A 231 7.73 6.81 -36.61
C PRO A 231 8.37 6.30 -35.31
N PRO A 232 9.62 5.79 -35.28
CA PRO A 232 10.23 5.35 -34.03
C PRO A 232 10.42 6.47 -33.00
N LEU A 233 10.86 7.68 -33.47
CA LEU A 233 10.99 8.82 -32.58
C LEU A 233 9.63 9.34 -32.10
N GLY A 234 8.61 9.32 -32.97
CA GLY A 234 7.24 9.63 -32.57
C GLY A 234 6.71 8.67 -31.50
N LEU A 235 6.99 7.37 -31.63
CA LEU A 235 6.64 6.35 -30.62
C LEU A 235 7.36 6.62 -29.28
N LEU A 236 8.66 6.90 -29.33
CA LEU A 236 9.43 7.21 -28.13
C LEU A 236 8.94 8.50 -27.46
N TYR A 237 8.64 9.55 -28.23
CA TYR A 237 8.04 10.77 -27.72
C TYR A 237 6.70 10.51 -27.02
N ASN A 238 5.81 9.74 -27.65
CA ASN A 238 4.53 9.36 -27.07
C ASN A 238 4.71 8.58 -25.74
N THR A 239 5.78 7.79 -25.62
CA THR A 239 6.13 7.08 -24.39
C THR A 239 6.45 8.05 -23.25
N PHE A 240 7.29 9.06 -23.51
CA PHE A 240 7.59 10.10 -22.52
C PHE A 240 6.35 10.91 -22.13
N MET A 241 5.49 11.21 -23.09
CA MET A 241 4.23 11.92 -22.84
C MET A 241 3.27 11.07 -22.02
N ALA A 242 3.14 9.77 -22.30
CA ALA A 242 2.31 8.85 -21.53
C ALA A 242 2.81 8.75 -20.07
N ALA A 243 4.11 8.52 -19.86
CA ALA A 243 4.71 8.49 -18.52
C ALA A 243 4.48 9.80 -17.75
N THR A 244 4.65 10.95 -18.42
CA THR A 244 4.41 12.28 -17.83
C THR A 244 2.93 12.50 -17.48
N ASN A 245 2.01 12.04 -18.32
CA ASN A 245 0.57 12.18 -18.06
C ASN A 245 0.10 11.34 -16.85
N GLU A 246 0.65 10.13 -16.68
CA GLU A 246 0.39 9.34 -15.46
C GLU A 246 0.92 10.06 -14.21
N LEU A 247 2.13 10.66 -14.29
CA LEU A 247 2.70 11.43 -13.19
C LEU A 247 1.89 12.69 -12.84
N ARG A 248 1.25 13.34 -13.81
CA ARG A 248 0.39 14.52 -13.53
C ARG A 248 -0.77 14.20 -12.59
N GLN A 249 -1.22 12.96 -12.54
CA GLN A 249 -2.30 12.52 -11.65
C GLN A 249 -1.81 12.40 -10.20
N VAL A 250 -0.55 11.99 -10.01
CA VAL A 250 0.07 11.81 -8.69
C VAL A 250 1.57 12.05 -8.80
N ALA A 251 2.06 13.19 -8.36
CA ALA A 251 3.45 13.63 -8.50
C ALA A 251 4.10 13.89 -7.13
N PRO A 252 4.59 12.85 -6.41
CA PRO A 252 5.27 13.05 -5.13
C PRO A 252 6.59 13.79 -5.32
N LEU A 253 6.82 14.83 -4.52
CA LEU A 253 8.05 15.61 -4.57
C LEU A 253 9.28 14.78 -4.20
N SER A 254 9.13 13.80 -3.31
CA SER A 254 10.18 12.87 -2.88
C SER A 254 10.75 12.02 -4.02
N LEU A 255 9.99 11.81 -5.10
CA LEU A 255 10.43 10.99 -6.24
C LEU A 255 11.11 11.78 -7.37
N ILE A 256 11.17 13.11 -7.30
CA ILE A 256 11.68 13.95 -8.39
C ILE A 256 13.05 13.46 -8.88
N GLU A 257 13.99 13.24 -7.95
CA GLU A 257 15.35 12.85 -8.32
C GLU A 257 15.41 11.46 -8.95
N ARG A 258 14.73 10.49 -8.33
CA ARG A 258 14.68 9.11 -8.85
C ARG A 258 14.04 9.05 -10.25
N LEU A 259 12.99 9.82 -10.47
CA LEU A 259 12.29 9.89 -11.75
C LEU A 259 13.11 10.64 -12.79
N ALA A 260 13.80 11.74 -12.43
CA ALA A 260 14.70 12.45 -13.33
C ALA A 260 15.84 11.53 -13.78
N ASP A 261 16.42 10.74 -12.88
CA ASP A 261 17.44 9.75 -13.23
C ASP A 261 16.92 8.67 -14.17
N ALA A 262 15.68 8.19 -13.97
CA ALA A 262 15.05 7.23 -14.87
C ALA A 262 14.80 7.82 -16.27
N TYR A 263 14.32 9.06 -16.37
CA TYR A 263 14.18 9.79 -17.63
C TYR A 263 15.51 9.96 -18.32
N ARG A 264 16.54 10.41 -17.58
CA ARG A 264 17.90 10.57 -18.10
C ARG A 264 18.46 9.26 -18.65
N GLN A 265 18.30 8.17 -17.91
CA GLN A 265 18.79 6.85 -18.34
C GLN A 265 18.09 6.39 -19.62
N THR A 266 16.75 6.54 -19.68
CA THR A 266 15.97 6.16 -20.88
C THR A 266 16.38 6.98 -22.12
N LEU A 267 16.66 8.28 -21.94
CA LEU A 267 17.18 9.12 -23.03
C LEU A 267 18.57 8.69 -23.46
N ALA A 268 19.48 8.35 -22.53
CA ALA A 268 20.80 7.86 -22.83
C ALA A 268 20.78 6.52 -23.57
N ASP A 269 19.95 5.59 -23.13
CA ASP A 269 19.80 4.27 -23.77
C ASP A 269 19.20 4.40 -25.19
N ALA A 270 18.28 5.35 -25.38
CA ALA A 270 17.73 5.64 -26.70
C ALA A 270 18.80 6.24 -27.64
N ALA A 271 19.62 7.17 -27.16
CA ALA A 271 20.74 7.73 -27.93
C ALA A 271 21.74 6.63 -28.31
N ALA A 272 22.12 5.76 -27.37
CA ALA A 272 22.99 4.62 -27.63
C ALA A 272 22.44 3.71 -28.73
N ALA A 273 21.15 3.38 -28.68
CA ALA A 273 20.50 2.56 -29.70
C ALA A 273 20.53 3.21 -31.08
N ILE A 274 20.38 4.55 -31.18
CA ILE A 274 20.50 5.30 -32.45
C ILE A 274 21.92 5.17 -33.05
N VAL A 275 22.94 5.32 -32.21
CA VAL A 275 24.36 5.21 -32.64
C VAL A 275 24.70 3.79 -33.07
N GLU A 276 24.30 2.77 -32.27
CA GLU A 276 24.53 1.37 -32.59
C GLU A 276 23.93 0.97 -33.95
N ASN A 277 22.77 1.52 -34.28
CA ASN A 277 22.08 1.28 -35.55
C ASN A 277 22.56 2.20 -36.68
N LYS A 278 23.54 3.08 -36.44
CA LYS A 278 24.10 4.04 -37.43
C LYS A 278 23.01 4.92 -38.07
N ARG A 279 22.14 5.47 -37.24
CA ARG A 279 20.99 6.29 -37.65
C ARG A 279 21.22 7.75 -37.32
N ASP A 280 22.26 8.35 -37.92
CA ASP A 280 22.62 9.76 -37.71
C ASP A 280 21.49 10.73 -38.07
N ASP A 281 20.65 10.37 -39.05
CA ASP A 281 19.45 11.09 -39.44
C ASP A 281 18.42 11.20 -38.29
N HIS A 282 18.33 10.19 -37.44
CA HIS A 282 17.45 10.20 -36.27
C HIS A 282 18.11 10.92 -35.07
N MET A 283 19.44 10.92 -34.97
CA MET A 283 20.16 11.56 -33.88
C MET A 283 19.94 13.09 -33.86
N GLU A 284 19.94 13.75 -35.01
CA GLU A 284 19.65 15.18 -35.09
C GLU A 284 18.25 15.53 -34.56
N LEU A 285 17.22 14.80 -34.99
CA LEU A 285 15.85 15.00 -34.50
C LEU A 285 15.70 14.65 -33.02
N PHE A 286 16.40 13.60 -32.55
CA PHE A 286 16.41 13.22 -31.16
C PHE A 286 16.98 14.33 -30.28
N THR A 287 18.15 14.89 -30.65
CA THR A 287 18.86 15.91 -29.86
C THR A 287 18.20 17.29 -29.91
N THR A 288 17.66 17.68 -31.07
CA THR A 288 17.08 19.02 -31.25
C THR A 288 15.62 19.12 -30.88
N VAL A 289 14.85 18.04 -30.99
CA VAL A 289 13.39 18.07 -30.78
C VAL A 289 12.95 17.17 -29.62
N LEU A 290 13.21 15.84 -29.73
CA LEU A 290 12.62 14.87 -28.79
C LEU A 290 13.11 15.05 -27.37
N ALA A 291 14.43 15.02 -27.14
CA ALA A 291 14.98 15.06 -25.79
C ALA A 291 14.63 16.35 -25.04
N PRO A 292 14.76 17.55 -25.67
CA PRO A 292 14.31 18.79 -25.03
C PRO A 292 12.80 18.82 -24.74
N ALA A 293 11.97 18.25 -25.63
CA ALA A 293 10.53 18.21 -25.42
C ALA A 293 10.14 17.28 -24.28
N ALA A 294 10.76 16.09 -24.19
CA ALA A 294 10.55 15.15 -23.11
C ALA A 294 10.92 15.76 -21.74
N VAL A 295 12.06 16.46 -21.66
CA VAL A 295 12.49 17.13 -20.43
C VAL A 295 11.54 18.28 -20.05
N ARG A 296 11.13 19.11 -21.02
CA ARG A 296 10.14 20.16 -20.75
C ARG A 296 8.82 19.59 -20.24
N ALA A 297 8.35 18.51 -20.82
CA ALA A 297 7.12 17.84 -20.38
C ALA A 297 7.23 17.35 -18.93
N PHE A 298 8.31 16.65 -18.59
CA PHE A 298 8.57 16.19 -17.22
C PHE A 298 8.75 17.35 -16.23
N ALA A 299 9.54 18.38 -16.59
CA ALA A 299 9.74 19.57 -15.77
C ALA A 299 8.41 20.32 -15.50
N SER A 300 7.45 20.26 -16.44
CA SER A 300 6.12 20.88 -16.25
C SER A 300 5.28 20.23 -15.15
N VAL A 301 5.53 18.96 -14.82
CA VAL A 301 4.88 18.26 -13.69
C VAL A 301 5.36 18.83 -12.36
N TYR A 302 6.63 19.19 -12.29
CA TYR A 302 7.29 19.74 -11.11
C TYR A 302 7.70 21.20 -11.32
N ALA A 303 6.76 22.05 -11.69
CA ALA A 303 7.03 23.44 -12.14
C ALA A 303 7.89 24.26 -11.15
N SER A 304 7.66 24.07 -9.83
CA SER A 304 8.45 24.73 -8.79
C SER A 304 9.93 24.25 -8.69
N HIS A 305 10.25 23.12 -9.31
CA HIS A 305 11.59 22.49 -9.30
C HIS A 305 12.12 22.25 -10.72
N ALA A 306 11.59 22.97 -11.70
CA ALA A 306 11.89 22.74 -13.12
C ALA A 306 13.39 22.93 -13.46
N SER A 307 14.07 23.90 -12.84
CA SER A 307 15.53 24.10 -13.03
C SER A 307 16.34 22.90 -12.57
N MET A 308 16.07 22.40 -11.37
CA MET A 308 16.72 21.20 -10.82
C MET A 308 16.52 19.97 -11.71
N VAL A 309 15.29 19.75 -12.20
CA VAL A 309 14.95 18.66 -13.11
C VAL A 309 15.78 18.77 -14.40
N THR A 310 15.83 19.96 -15.00
CA THR A 310 16.54 20.20 -16.27
C THR A 310 18.04 20.00 -16.10
N GLU A 311 18.63 20.48 -15.00
CA GLU A 311 20.04 20.28 -14.68
C GLU A 311 20.38 18.81 -14.45
N ARG A 312 19.51 18.08 -13.74
CA ARG A 312 19.75 16.66 -13.43
C ARG A 312 19.66 15.76 -14.66
N ILE A 313 18.73 16.01 -15.57
CA ILE A 313 18.61 15.23 -16.82
C ILE A 313 19.75 15.59 -17.78
N ALA A 314 20.21 16.84 -17.82
CA ALA A 314 21.39 17.31 -18.53
C ALA A 314 21.49 16.78 -19.97
N VAL A 315 20.48 17.01 -20.80
CA VAL A 315 20.39 16.52 -22.20
C VAL A 315 21.67 16.79 -23.00
N GLN A 316 22.28 17.96 -22.82
CA GLN A 316 23.51 18.33 -23.51
C GLN A 316 24.67 17.36 -23.20
N GLN A 317 24.75 16.85 -21.96
CA GLN A 317 25.78 15.88 -21.58
C GLN A 317 25.51 14.51 -22.20
N ILE A 318 24.23 14.10 -22.29
CA ILE A 318 23.82 12.85 -22.96
C ILE A 318 24.24 12.93 -24.43
N CYS A 319 23.90 14.01 -25.11
CA CYS A 319 24.21 14.19 -26.53
C CYS A 319 25.74 14.27 -26.78
N ALA A 320 26.51 14.94 -25.91
CA ALA A 320 27.99 15.07 -26.04
C ALA A 320 28.68 13.71 -25.93
N GLN A 321 28.15 12.73 -25.20
CA GLN A 321 28.76 11.40 -25.08
C GLN A 321 28.69 10.59 -26.39
N PHE A 322 27.78 10.94 -27.30
CA PHE A 322 27.54 10.21 -28.54
C PHE A 322 27.89 11.03 -29.79
N SER A 323 28.41 12.27 -29.64
CA SER A 323 28.82 13.15 -30.76
C SER A 323 30.33 13.09 -31.05
N ALA A 324 31.08 12.24 -30.35
CA ALA A 324 32.51 11.98 -30.55
C ALA A 324 32.68 10.65 -31.31
#